data_3c8f51fa0decd294e9ff1d822e768e25
#
_entry.id   3c8f51fa0decd294e9ff1d822e768e25
#
_cell.length_a   1.000
_cell.length_b   1.000
_cell.length_c   1.000
_cell.angle_alpha   90.00
_cell.angle_beta   90.00
_cell.angle_gamma   90.00
#
_symmetry.space_group_name_H-M   'P 1'
#
loop_
_entity.id
_entity.type
_entity.pdbx_description
1 polymer ?
#
loop_
_entity_poly.entity_id
_entity_poly.type
_entity_poly.pdbx_seq_one_letter_code
_entity_poly.pdbx_strand_id
1 'polypeptide(L)'
;MILYRNCPICGSESLRGFAIDTQRKGPHISRVECLKCKLVFANPMADSQELADYYTGYYEKDHYESVDYKRLILNHFQRIEKLDKSEINKEARFLSKLEQESKFLDIGCGLGLGLAYAHQLKCELYATEFDLGALEFVKNHFPVKTFQGDIWEAKYPDNHFDFIHISHVIEHVLDPKAYISEMMRILKPGGYLAIGTPNISSKLYRFHRWSKLIRMNIPDVIDGLEHTFIFPKKLLRSLCEEQGLVVDDHYTHNFGEKFSNLIHYKMPLKKKLNRLIQNVFQVNQWLISRKPVF
;
A
#
# COMPACT_ATOMS: atom_id res chain seq x y z
N MET A 1 -21.64 5.97 1.90
CA MET A 1 -21.25 4.85 0.98
C MET A 1 -21.75 5.07 -0.44
N ILE A 2 -20.92 4.73 -1.45
CA ILE A 2 -21.17 4.94 -2.88
C ILE A 2 -21.45 3.58 -3.55
N LEU A 3 -22.60 3.47 -4.25
CA LEU A 3 -22.96 2.27 -5.01
C LEU A 3 -22.60 2.45 -6.48
N TYR A 4 -21.72 1.62 -7.01
CA TYR A 4 -21.29 1.64 -8.42
C TYR A 4 -22.11 0.67 -9.26
N ARG A 5 -22.70 1.16 -10.34
CA ARG A 5 -23.35 0.32 -11.38
C ARG A 5 -22.34 -0.16 -12.43
N ASN A 6 -21.29 0.64 -12.65
CA ASN A 6 -20.21 0.38 -13.62
C ASN A 6 -18.88 0.33 -12.89
N CYS A 7 -17.89 -0.30 -13.50
CA CYS A 7 -16.53 -0.32 -12.97
C CYS A 7 -15.98 1.11 -12.82
N PRO A 8 -15.54 1.55 -11.63
CA PRO A 8 -15.06 2.93 -11.41
C PRO A 8 -13.78 3.26 -12.18
N ILE A 9 -13.04 2.26 -12.66
CA ILE A 9 -11.78 2.48 -13.40
C ILE A 9 -11.99 2.46 -14.92
N CYS A 10 -12.70 1.46 -15.48
CA CYS A 10 -12.82 1.31 -16.93
C CYS A 10 -14.24 1.53 -17.48
N GLY A 11 -15.20 1.92 -16.63
CA GLY A 11 -16.59 2.21 -17.02
C GLY A 11 -17.43 1.00 -17.46
N SER A 12 -16.89 -0.22 -17.42
CA SER A 12 -17.59 -1.41 -17.89
C SER A 12 -18.78 -1.79 -17.00
N GLU A 13 -19.91 -2.12 -17.60
CA GLU A 13 -21.12 -2.66 -16.92
C GLU A 13 -20.99 -4.15 -16.60
N SER A 14 -20.02 -4.84 -17.19
CA SER A 14 -19.80 -6.28 -16.98
C SER A 14 -19.19 -6.53 -15.61
N LEU A 15 -20.02 -6.58 -14.58
CA LEU A 15 -19.66 -6.81 -13.20
C LEU A 15 -20.14 -8.18 -12.72
N ARG A 16 -19.39 -8.80 -11.82
CA ARG A 16 -19.74 -10.07 -11.17
C ARG A 16 -19.45 -10.00 -9.68
N GLY A 17 -20.37 -10.50 -8.85
CA GLY A 17 -20.12 -10.68 -7.41
C GLY A 17 -18.89 -11.58 -7.19
N PHE A 18 -17.99 -11.14 -6.30
CA PHE A 18 -16.73 -11.84 -6.01
C PHE A 18 -16.75 -12.49 -4.64
N ALA A 19 -17.06 -11.72 -3.60
CA ALA A 19 -17.14 -12.20 -2.22
C ALA A 19 -17.99 -11.22 -1.38
N ILE A 20 -18.40 -11.68 -0.20
CA ILE A 20 -19.00 -10.85 0.83
C ILE A 20 -18.04 -10.86 2.01
N ASP A 21 -17.71 -9.69 2.54
CA ASP A 21 -16.95 -9.61 3.77
C ASP A 21 -17.84 -9.96 4.97
N THR A 22 -17.45 -11.02 5.67
CA THR A 22 -18.21 -11.52 6.83
C THR A 22 -17.44 -11.40 8.14
N GLN A 23 -16.23 -10.85 8.14
CA GLN A 23 -15.28 -11.11 9.24
C GLN A 23 -14.99 -9.93 10.16
N ARG A 24 -15.38 -8.68 9.85
CA ARG A 24 -15.10 -7.53 10.71
C ARG A 24 -16.31 -6.79 11.20
N LYS A 25 -16.15 -6.11 12.35
CA LYS A 25 -17.11 -5.18 12.92
C LYS A 25 -17.34 -4.04 11.94
N GLY A 26 -18.50 -3.96 11.34
CA GLY A 26 -18.87 -2.91 10.37
C GLY A 26 -19.96 -3.38 9.42
N PRO A 27 -20.38 -2.53 8.48
CA PRO A 27 -21.34 -2.93 7.46
C PRO A 27 -20.78 -4.02 6.58
N HIS A 28 -21.59 -5.02 6.23
CA HIS A 28 -21.21 -6.04 5.28
C HIS A 28 -20.98 -5.43 3.91
N ILE A 29 -19.73 -5.45 3.44
CA ILE A 29 -19.34 -4.92 2.14
C ILE A 29 -19.16 -6.07 1.16
N SER A 30 -19.91 -6.00 0.06
CA SER A 30 -19.75 -6.93 -1.05
C SER A 30 -18.53 -6.55 -1.89
N ARG A 31 -17.88 -7.57 -2.45
CA ARG A 31 -16.83 -7.41 -3.44
C ARG A 31 -17.36 -7.74 -4.82
N VAL A 32 -16.98 -6.92 -5.77
CA VAL A 32 -17.38 -7.04 -7.17
C VAL A 32 -16.12 -7.09 -8.03
N GLU A 33 -16.09 -8.04 -8.99
CA GLU A 33 -15.06 -8.13 -10.03
C GLU A 33 -15.57 -7.52 -11.32
N CYS A 34 -14.80 -6.59 -11.90
CA CYS A 34 -15.00 -6.16 -13.28
C CYS A 34 -14.50 -7.23 -14.25
N LEU A 35 -15.37 -7.74 -15.12
CA LEU A 35 -14.99 -8.81 -16.07
C LEU A 35 -14.09 -8.31 -17.21
N LYS A 36 -14.05 -6.99 -17.47
CA LYS A 36 -13.19 -6.36 -18.49
C LYS A 36 -11.76 -6.16 -17.97
N CYS A 37 -11.58 -5.32 -16.95
CA CYS A 37 -10.23 -4.96 -16.46
C CYS A 37 -9.73 -5.84 -15.29
N LYS A 38 -10.58 -6.73 -14.77
CA LYS A 38 -10.29 -7.66 -13.67
C LYS A 38 -10.00 -6.97 -12.31
N LEU A 39 -10.33 -5.69 -12.18
CA LEU A 39 -10.36 -5.01 -10.90
C LEU A 39 -11.34 -5.70 -9.96
N VAL A 40 -10.94 -5.91 -8.71
CA VAL A 40 -11.87 -6.24 -7.62
C VAL A 40 -12.01 -5.01 -6.74
N PHE A 41 -13.25 -4.64 -6.40
CA PHE A 41 -13.52 -3.44 -5.63
C PHE A 41 -14.70 -3.63 -4.68
N ALA A 42 -14.74 -2.81 -3.63
CA ALA A 42 -15.87 -2.75 -2.68
C ALA A 42 -17.11 -2.17 -3.36
N ASN A 43 -18.28 -2.78 -3.15
CA ASN A 43 -19.52 -2.24 -3.67
C ASN A 43 -20.71 -2.64 -2.77
N PRO A 44 -21.26 -1.72 -1.95
CA PRO A 44 -20.93 -0.28 -1.92
C PRO A 44 -19.52 0.01 -1.43
N MET A 45 -18.95 1.15 -1.85
CA MET A 45 -17.64 1.65 -1.44
C MET A 45 -17.82 2.74 -0.38
N ALA A 46 -16.94 2.80 0.63
CA ALA A 46 -16.92 3.89 1.58
C ALA A 46 -16.67 5.24 0.87
N ASP A 47 -17.27 6.31 1.35
CA ASP A 47 -16.96 7.66 0.87
C ASP A 47 -15.76 8.25 1.62
N SER A 48 -15.36 9.47 1.23
CA SER A 48 -14.18 10.14 1.79
C SER A 48 -14.27 10.36 3.30
N GLN A 49 -15.47 10.69 3.81
CA GLN A 49 -15.66 10.91 5.25
C GLN A 49 -15.57 9.59 6.03
N GLU A 50 -16.21 8.54 5.54
CA GLU A 50 -16.16 7.20 6.15
C GLU A 50 -14.73 6.64 6.18
N LEU A 51 -13.92 6.89 5.15
CA LEU A 51 -12.49 6.52 5.13
C LEU A 51 -11.66 7.36 6.10
N ALA A 52 -11.86 8.68 6.14
CA ALA A 52 -11.16 9.56 7.07
C ALA A 52 -11.44 9.18 8.53
N ASP A 53 -12.70 8.91 8.87
CA ASP A 53 -13.11 8.47 10.21
C ASP A 53 -12.51 7.11 10.58
N TYR A 54 -12.39 6.21 9.59
CA TYR A 54 -11.77 4.90 9.77
C TYR A 54 -10.26 5.00 10.09
N TYR A 55 -9.52 5.87 9.37
CA TYR A 55 -8.07 6.02 9.55
C TYR A 55 -7.69 6.92 10.72
N THR A 56 -8.60 7.76 11.23
CA THR A 56 -8.33 8.58 12.42
C THR A 56 -8.10 7.69 13.65
N GLY A 57 -6.94 7.79 14.28
CA GLY A 57 -6.52 6.96 15.42
C GLY A 57 -6.32 5.47 15.05
N TYR A 58 -5.99 5.16 13.82
CA TYR A 58 -5.84 3.80 13.30
C TYR A 58 -4.81 2.98 14.07
N TYR A 59 -3.67 3.59 14.43
CA TYR A 59 -2.59 2.92 15.16
C TYR A 59 -2.83 2.84 16.68
N GLU A 60 -3.88 3.49 17.18
CA GLU A 60 -4.29 3.43 18.60
C GLU A 60 -5.47 2.47 18.82
N LYS A 61 -6.26 2.19 17.76
CA LYS A 61 -7.40 1.28 17.82
C LYS A 61 -6.96 -0.18 17.69
N ASP A 62 -7.74 -1.08 18.26
CA ASP A 62 -7.72 -2.57 18.34
C ASP A 62 -6.84 -3.40 17.37
N HIS A 63 -6.30 -2.84 16.29
CA HIS A 63 -5.58 -3.60 15.29
C HIS A 63 -4.18 -4.05 15.75
N TYR A 64 -3.60 -3.36 16.73
CA TYR A 64 -2.23 -3.57 17.20
C TYR A 64 -2.13 -3.88 18.70
N GLU A 65 -3.24 -3.98 19.46
CA GLU A 65 -3.27 -4.21 20.91
C GLU A 65 -2.55 -5.49 21.37
N SER A 66 -2.44 -6.52 20.54
CA SER A 66 -1.85 -7.80 20.92
C SER A 66 -0.32 -7.88 20.74
N VAL A 67 0.29 -6.88 20.14
CA VAL A 67 1.74 -6.84 19.85
C VAL A 67 2.21 -5.40 20.06
N ASP A 68 3.30 -5.22 20.78
CA ASP A 68 4.00 -3.94 20.84
C ASP A 68 4.62 -3.62 19.46
N TYR A 69 3.73 -3.18 18.55
CA TYR A 69 4.09 -2.94 17.15
C TYR A 69 5.11 -1.80 17.02
N LYS A 70 4.99 -0.76 17.85
CA LYS A 70 5.96 0.34 17.90
C LYS A 70 7.35 -0.19 18.26
N ARG A 71 7.45 -1.10 19.24
CA ARG A 71 8.71 -1.74 19.63
C ARG A 71 9.32 -2.57 18.50
N LEU A 72 8.49 -3.28 17.73
CA LEU A 72 8.97 -4.05 16.57
C LEU A 72 9.53 -3.13 15.49
N ILE A 73 8.87 -2.01 15.22
CA ILE A 73 9.34 -0.99 14.28
C ILE A 73 10.67 -0.39 14.75
N LEU A 74 10.80 -0.05 16.03
CA LEU A 74 12.05 0.47 16.59
C LEU A 74 13.22 -0.51 16.44
N ASN A 75 12.99 -1.80 16.71
CA ASN A 75 14.00 -2.83 16.46
C ASN A 75 14.40 -2.90 14.99
N HIS A 76 13.44 -2.66 14.09
CA HIS A 76 13.68 -2.62 12.65
C HIS A 76 14.52 -1.40 12.24
N PHE A 77 14.24 -0.22 12.82
CA PHE A 77 15.06 0.97 12.62
C PHE A 77 16.51 0.74 13.03
N GLN A 78 16.76 0.22 14.24
CA GLN A 78 18.10 -0.11 14.73
C GLN A 78 18.87 -1.09 13.83
N ARG A 79 18.13 -1.95 13.14
CA ARG A 79 18.71 -2.88 12.16
C ARG A 79 19.05 -2.15 10.86
N ILE A 80 18.15 -1.30 10.34
CA ILE A 80 18.37 -0.54 9.10
C ILE A 80 19.55 0.41 9.22
N GLU A 81 19.76 1.05 10.38
CA GLU A 81 20.90 1.93 10.67
C GLU A 81 22.26 1.27 10.42
N LYS A 82 22.33 -0.07 10.44
CA LYS A 82 23.55 -0.85 10.22
C LYS A 82 23.75 -1.31 8.78
N LEU A 83 22.78 -1.07 7.91
CA LEU A 83 22.82 -1.51 6.51
C LEU A 83 23.56 -0.51 5.64
N ASP A 84 24.36 -1.01 4.71
CA ASP A 84 24.88 -0.22 3.61
C ASP A 84 23.88 -0.11 2.45
N LYS A 85 24.18 0.73 1.43
CA LYS A 85 23.32 0.92 0.25
C LYS A 85 23.07 -0.39 -0.51
N SER A 86 24.04 -1.27 -0.60
CA SER A 86 23.90 -2.56 -1.29
C SER A 86 22.94 -3.49 -0.55
N GLU A 87 23.02 -3.51 0.75
CA GLU A 87 22.14 -4.30 1.62
C GLU A 87 20.71 -3.74 1.60
N ILE A 88 20.55 -2.40 1.64
CA ILE A 88 19.25 -1.73 1.48
C ILE A 88 18.62 -2.11 0.14
N ASN A 89 19.35 -2.05 -0.96
CA ASN A 89 18.86 -2.40 -2.29
C ASN A 89 18.42 -3.87 -2.40
N LYS A 90 19.10 -4.79 -1.69
CA LYS A 90 18.70 -6.21 -1.64
C LYS A 90 17.44 -6.43 -0.81
N GLU A 91 17.29 -5.67 0.26
CA GLU A 91 16.19 -5.84 1.21
C GLU A 91 14.96 -5.06 0.81
N ALA A 92 15.14 -3.84 0.35
CA ALA A 92 14.11 -2.90 -0.08
C ALA A 92 14.25 -2.58 -1.57
N ARG A 93 14.09 -3.61 -2.43
CA ARG A 93 14.26 -3.49 -3.90
C ARG A 93 13.42 -2.34 -4.49
N PHE A 94 12.28 -2.01 -3.89
CA PHE A 94 11.44 -0.90 -4.30
C PHE A 94 12.13 0.47 -4.17
N LEU A 95 13.18 0.57 -3.35
CA LEU A 95 14.02 1.76 -3.20
C LEU A 95 15.33 1.69 -4.02
N SER A 96 15.51 0.68 -4.87
CA SER A 96 16.78 0.47 -5.62
C SER A 96 17.17 1.63 -6.53
N LYS A 97 16.23 2.52 -6.86
CA LYS A 97 16.43 3.72 -7.68
C LYS A 97 16.57 5.01 -6.84
N LEU A 98 16.50 4.90 -5.51
CA LEU A 98 16.68 6.04 -4.63
C LEU A 98 18.16 6.40 -4.50
N GLU A 99 18.48 7.65 -4.80
CA GLU A 99 19.83 8.19 -4.66
C GLU A 99 19.98 8.95 -3.33
N GLN A 100 21.24 9.13 -2.90
CA GLN A 100 21.53 9.95 -1.71
C GLN A 100 21.11 11.41 -1.93
N GLU A 101 20.75 12.10 -0.85
CA GLU A 101 20.34 13.52 -0.84
C GLU A 101 19.10 13.83 -1.68
N SER A 102 18.42 12.80 -2.18
CA SER A 102 17.14 12.95 -2.89
C SER A 102 16.06 13.49 -1.97
N LYS A 103 15.12 14.25 -2.53
CA LYS A 103 13.85 14.57 -1.85
C LYS A 103 12.92 13.36 -1.94
N PHE A 104 12.72 12.72 -0.82
CA PHE A 104 11.91 11.51 -0.68
C PHE A 104 10.58 11.82 -0.01
N LEU A 105 9.47 11.48 -0.66
CA LEU A 105 8.13 11.55 -0.09
C LEU A 105 7.61 10.15 0.21
N ASP A 106 7.18 9.92 1.46
CA ASP A 106 6.43 8.72 1.88
C ASP A 106 4.96 9.07 2.07
N ILE A 107 4.11 8.58 1.16
CA ILE A 107 2.67 8.81 1.21
C ILE A 107 2.00 7.72 2.03
N GLY A 108 1.26 8.11 3.09
CA GLY A 108 0.72 7.18 4.07
C GLY A 108 1.85 6.46 4.81
N CYS A 109 2.75 7.24 5.40
CA CYS A 109 4.01 6.72 5.94
C CYS A 109 3.84 5.77 7.13
N GLY A 110 2.67 5.74 7.78
CA GLY A 110 2.44 4.97 8.99
C GLY A 110 3.52 5.23 10.04
N LEU A 111 4.10 4.17 10.60
CA LEU A 111 5.19 4.27 11.55
C LEU A 111 6.59 4.40 10.90
N GLY A 112 6.68 4.79 9.62
CA GLY A 112 7.92 5.28 9.01
C GLY A 112 8.90 4.22 8.52
N LEU A 113 8.44 3.04 8.11
CA LEU A 113 9.34 2.00 7.60
C LEU A 113 10.09 2.44 6.33
N GLY A 114 9.40 3.09 5.39
CA GLY A 114 10.00 3.67 4.18
C GLY A 114 10.98 4.79 4.52
N LEU A 115 10.59 5.64 5.48
CA LEU A 115 11.43 6.75 5.98
C LEU A 115 12.74 6.26 6.58
N ALA A 116 12.75 5.13 7.30
CA ALA A 116 13.97 4.59 7.92
C ALA A 116 15.03 4.24 6.87
N TYR A 117 14.64 3.61 5.76
CA TYR A 117 15.57 3.33 4.67
C TYR A 117 16.06 4.59 3.96
N ALA A 118 15.16 5.54 3.70
CA ALA A 118 15.50 6.80 3.04
C ALA A 118 16.41 7.67 3.93
N HIS A 119 16.19 7.66 5.26
CA HIS A 119 17.05 8.31 6.25
C HIS A 119 18.47 7.75 6.23
N GLN A 120 18.61 6.42 6.19
CA GLN A 120 19.92 5.76 6.11
C GLN A 120 20.67 6.12 4.81
N LEU A 121 19.93 6.44 3.73
CA LEU A 121 20.49 6.96 2.48
C LEU A 121 20.69 8.50 2.49
N LYS A 122 20.51 9.17 3.63
CA LYS A 122 20.66 10.63 3.79
C LYS A 122 19.76 11.47 2.90
N CYS A 123 18.55 11.00 2.64
CA CYS A 123 17.57 11.74 1.86
C CYS A 123 16.93 12.87 2.68
N GLU A 124 16.43 13.91 2.00
CA GLU A 124 15.54 14.91 2.57
C GLU A 124 14.13 14.32 2.66
N LEU A 125 13.61 14.15 3.89
CA LEU A 125 12.43 13.38 4.16
C LEU A 125 11.16 14.22 4.21
N TYR A 126 10.12 13.76 3.52
CA TYR A 126 8.76 14.27 3.57
C TYR A 126 7.80 13.10 3.80
N ALA A 127 6.69 13.35 4.50
CA ALA A 127 5.67 12.36 4.75
C ALA A 127 4.27 12.96 4.80
N THR A 128 3.28 12.22 4.30
CA THR A 128 1.86 12.47 4.56
C THR A 128 1.26 11.28 5.30
N GLU A 129 0.34 11.55 6.23
CA GLU A 129 -0.39 10.53 6.99
C GLU A 129 -1.64 11.16 7.61
N PHE A 130 -2.72 10.39 7.75
CA PHE A 130 -3.95 10.85 8.43
C PHE A 130 -3.86 10.69 9.95
N ASP A 131 -3.17 9.65 10.42
CA ASP A 131 -3.02 9.37 11.85
C ASP A 131 -1.98 10.29 12.49
N LEU A 132 -2.43 11.15 13.39
CA LEU A 132 -1.58 12.11 14.09
C LEU A 132 -0.53 11.41 14.98
N GLY A 133 -0.91 10.31 15.64
CA GLY A 133 0.00 9.56 16.50
C GLY A 133 1.15 8.91 15.71
N ALA A 134 0.89 8.48 14.46
CA ALA A 134 1.93 8.00 13.55
C ALA A 134 2.85 9.15 13.11
N LEU A 135 2.29 10.34 12.78
CA LEU A 135 3.11 11.51 12.45
C LEU A 135 4.00 11.98 13.60
N GLU A 136 3.49 11.99 14.83
CA GLU A 136 4.28 12.30 16.01
C GLU A 136 5.39 11.27 16.24
N PHE A 137 5.06 9.99 16.05
CA PHE A 137 6.05 8.93 16.15
C PHE A 137 7.19 9.11 15.15
N VAL A 138 6.92 9.37 13.87
CA VAL A 138 7.99 9.53 12.87
C VAL A 138 8.80 10.83 13.08
N LYS A 139 8.18 11.93 13.51
CA LYS A 139 8.88 13.17 13.88
C LYS A 139 9.88 12.98 15.02
N ASN A 140 9.56 12.10 15.98
CA ASN A 140 10.45 11.81 17.10
C ASN A 140 11.66 10.95 16.70
N HIS A 141 11.65 10.32 15.53
CA HIS A 141 12.70 9.41 15.09
C HIS A 141 13.47 9.91 13.85
N PHE A 142 12.89 10.79 13.05
CA PHE A 142 13.48 11.27 11.80
C PHE A 142 13.35 12.79 11.63
N PRO A 143 14.33 13.44 10.98
CA PRO A 143 14.23 14.84 10.58
C PRO A 143 13.30 14.98 9.35
N VAL A 144 12.00 14.73 9.54
CA VAL A 144 11.00 14.62 8.48
C VAL A 144 10.06 15.83 8.47
N LYS A 145 9.77 16.37 7.28
CA LYS A 145 8.72 17.36 7.05
C LYS A 145 7.41 16.63 6.83
N THR A 146 6.45 16.79 7.75
CA THR A 146 5.19 16.04 7.72
C THR A 146 4.01 16.92 7.36
N PHE A 147 3.01 16.32 6.72
CA PHE A 147 1.69 16.87 6.51
C PHE A 147 0.63 15.88 7.01
N GLN A 148 -0.31 16.36 7.83
CA GLN A 148 -1.47 15.55 8.26
C GLN A 148 -2.58 15.67 7.21
N GLY A 149 -2.89 14.60 6.51
CA GLY A 149 -3.91 14.55 5.48
C GLY A 149 -3.39 13.95 4.17
N ASP A 150 -4.11 14.24 3.10
CA ASP A 150 -3.82 13.72 1.76
C ASP A 150 -2.82 14.61 0.98
N ILE A 151 -2.21 14.05 -0.08
CA ILE A 151 -1.28 14.76 -0.98
C ILE A 151 -1.92 15.97 -1.65
N TRP A 152 -3.26 15.96 -1.89
CA TRP A 152 -4.01 17.07 -2.43
C TRP A 152 -4.00 18.31 -1.53
N GLU A 153 -4.15 18.07 -0.23
CA GLU A 153 -4.21 19.12 0.78
C GLU A 153 -2.82 19.67 1.09
N ALA A 154 -1.79 18.83 0.95
CA ALA A 154 -0.39 19.20 1.13
C ALA A 154 0.11 20.23 0.09
N LYS A 155 -0.54 20.31 -1.08
CA LYS A 155 -0.26 21.28 -2.14
C LYS A 155 1.22 21.37 -2.53
N TYR A 156 1.87 20.21 -2.67
CA TYR A 156 3.26 20.18 -3.08
C TYR A 156 3.47 20.82 -4.46
N PRO A 157 4.61 21.52 -4.67
CA PRO A 157 4.92 22.11 -5.97
C PRO A 157 5.09 21.07 -7.07
N ASP A 158 4.93 21.49 -8.34
CA ASP A 158 5.27 20.67 -9.50
C ASP A 158 6.75 20.31 -9.46
N ASN A 159 7.09 19.09 -9.91
CA ASN A 159 8.48 18.65 -10.08
C ASN A 159 9.33 18.82 -8.81
N HIS A 160 8.78 18.47 -7.66
CA HIS A 160 9.41 18.72 -6.36
C HIS A 160 10.23 17.53 -5.84
N PHE A 161 9.73 16.30 -6.02
CA PHE A 161 10.31 15.10 -5.43
C PHE A 161 11.16 14.32 -6.43
N ASP A 162 12.27 13.79 -5.95
CA ASP A 162 13.12 12.86 -6.71
C ASP A 162 12.58 11.44 -6.63
N PHE A 163 11.97 11.10 -5.49
CA PHE A 163 11.39 9.79 -5.24
C PHE A 163 10.09 9.90 -4.44
N ILE A 164 9.05 9.23 -4.92
CA ILE A 164 7.79 9.05 -4.20
C ILE A 164 7.60 7.57 -3.88
N HIS A 165 7.39 7.28 -2.61
CA HIS A 165 7.05 5.96 -2.08
C HIS A 165 5.59 5.96 -1.62
N ILE A 166 4.84 4.94 -2.01
CA ILE A 166 3.48 4.72 -1.57
C ILE A 166 3.25 3.23 -1.36
N SER A 167 2.95 2.82 -0.15
CA SER A 167 2.81 1.42 0.22
C SER A 167 1.52 1.17 0.99
N HIS A 168 0.66 0.33 0.44
CA HIS A 168 -0.65 0.03 1.03
C HIS A 168 -1.52 1.27 1.26
N VAL A 169 -1.59 2.15 0.25
CA VAL A 169 -2.41 3.37 0.23
C VAL A 169 -3.26 3.45 -1.04
N ILE A 170 -2.68 3.13 -2.22
CA ILE A 170 -3.39 3.30 -3.51
C ILE A 170 -4.67 2.46 -3.60
N GLU A 171 -4.76 1.36 -2.86
CA GLU A 171 -5.96 0.53 -2.72
C GLU A 171 -7.05 1.14 -1.86
N HIS A 172 -6.77 2.22 -1.15
CA HIS A 172 -7.68 2.90 -0.23
C HIS A 172 -8.24 4.21 -0.78
N VAL A 173 -7.62 4.77 -1.83
CA VAL A 173 -8.05 6.03 -2.43
C VAL A 173 -9.29 5.85 -3.30
N LEU A 174 -10.16 6.87 -3.39
CA LEU A 174 -11.42 6.80 -4.15
C LEU A 174 -11.21 6.97 -5.66
N ASP A 175 -10.21 7.74 -6.09
CA ASP A 175 -9.84 7.92 -7.49
C ASP A 175 -8.34 7.64 -7.71
N PRO A 176 -7.97 6.38 -7.94
CA PRO A 176 -6.57 6.01 -8.18
C PRO A 176 -5.94 6.66 -9.41
N LYS A 177 -6.74 6.98 -10.45
CA LYS A 177 -6.22 7.65 -11.65
C LYS A 177 -5.79 9.08 -11.35
N ALA A 178 -6.66 9.85 -10.71
CA ALA A 178 -6.35 11.21 -10.29
C ALA A 178 -5.17 11.21 -9.29
N TYR A 179 -5.12 10.22 -8.41
CA TYR A 179 -4.03 10.10 -7.42
C TYR A 179 -2.67 9.86 -8.08
N ILE A 180 -2.60 8.98 -9.08
CA ILE A 180 -1.38 8.74 -9.88
C ILE A 180 -1.01 10.00 -10.67
N SER A 181 -1.99 10.73 -11.22
CA SER A 181 -1.77 12.00 -11.92
C SER A 181 -1.14 13.05 -11.01
N GLU A 182 -1.62 13.18 -9.77
CA GLU A 182 -1.03 14.09 -8.79
C GLU A 182 0.40 13.69 -8.41
N MET A 183 0.64 12.42 -8.14
CA MET A 183 2.01 11.93 -7.92
C MET A 183 2.93 12.22 -9.11
N MET A 184 2.43 12.04 -10.34
CA MET A 184 3.17 12.39 -11.56
C MET A 184 3.46 13.89 -11.65
N ARG A 185 2.52 14.78 -11.25
CA ARG A 185 2.71 16.25 -11.24
C ARG A 185 3.83 16.66 -10.31
N ILE A 186 3.82 16.16 -9.06
CA ILE A 186 4.79 16.53 -8.02
C ILE A 186 6.15 15.84 -8.16
N LEU A 187 6.24 14.77 -8.97
CA LEU A 187 7.48 14.06 -9.27
C LEU A 187 8.33 14.85 -10.28
N LYS A 188 9.63 14.97 -10.06
CA LYS A 188 10.57 15.59 -11.01
C LYS A 188 10.68 14.78 -12.31
N PRO A 189 10.99 15.40 -13.46
CA PRO A 189 11.45 14.68 -14.63
C PRO A 189 12.65 13.79 -14.27
N GLY A 190 12.61 12.52 -14.65
CA GLY A 190 13.60 11.51 -14.26
C GLY A 190 13.41 10.92 -12.86
N GLY A 191 12.53 11.49 -12.03
CA GLY A 191 12.19 10.97 -10.70
C GLY A 191 11.41 9.66 -10.73
N TYR A 192 11.40 8.93 -9.61
CA TYR A 192 10.85 7.59 -9.50
C TYR A 192 9.63 7.54 -8.57
N LEU A 193 8.64 6.74 -8.95
CA LEU A 193 7.47 6.39 -8.16
C LEU A 193 7.47 4.89 -7.88
N ALA A 194 7.47 4.49 -6.61
CA ALA A 194 7.34 3.11 -6.17
C ALA A 194 5.98 2.87 -5.51
N ILE A 195 5.15 2.01 -6.10
CA ILE A 195 3.82 1.65 -5.61
C ILE A 195 3.81 0.22 -5.11
N GLY A 196 3.55 0.03 -3.81
CA GLY A 196 3.30 -1.26 -3.17
C GLY A 196 1.81 -1.45 -2.86
N THR A 197 1.19 -2.56 -3.31
CA THR A 197 -0.24 -2.81 -3.10
C THR A 197 -0.57 -4.31 -3.20
N PRO A 198 -1.69 -4.80 -2.63
CA PRO A 198 -2.15 -6.16 -2.85
C PRO A 198 -2.37 -6.50 -4.33
N ASN A 199 -2.10 -7.76 -4.68
CA ASN A 199 -2.21 -8.27 -6.04
C ASN A 199 -3.28 -9.35 -6.16
N ILE A 200 -4.43 -9.02 -6.76
CA ILE A 200 -5.53 -9.98 -6.96
C ILE A 200 -5.14 -11.14 -7.88
N SER A 201 -4.12 -10.98 -8.72
CA SER A 201 -3.63 -12.05 -9.59
C SER A 201 -2.76 -13.08 -8.88
N SER A 202 -2.51 -12.91 -7.58
CA SER A 202 -1.70 -13.86 -6.78
C SER A 202 -2.34 -15.25 -6.75
N LYS A 203 -1.51 -16.27 -6.55
CA LYS A 203 -1.98 -17.66 -6.43
C LYS A 203 -2.93 -17.84 -5.22
N LEU A 204 -2.74 -17.05 -4.14
CA LEU A 204 -3.60 -17.11 -2.96
C LEU A 204 -5.03 -16.69 -3.29
N TYR A 205 -5.23 -15.55 -3.96
CA TYR A 205 -6.56 -15.10 -4.35
C TYR A 205 -7.23 -16.07 -5.34
N ARG A 206 -6.44 -16.67 -6.25
CA ARG A 206 -6.93 -17.71 -7.16
C ARG A 206 -7.38 -18.96 -6.41
N PHE A 207 -6.59 -19.41 -5.43
CA PHE A 207 -6.91 -20.55 -4.57
C PHE A 207 -8.14 -20.25 -3.70
N HIS A 208 -8.21 -19.07 -3.10
CA HIS A 208 -9.35 -18.64 -2.29
C HIS A 208 -10.66 -18.62 -3.11
N ARG A 209 -10.60 -18.12 -4.34
CA ARG A 209 -11.74 -18.16 -5.27
C ARG A 209 -12.19 -19.59 -5.59
N TRP A 210 -11.23 -20.50 -5.82
CA TRP A 210 -11.51 -21.91 -6.07
C TRP A 210 -12.10 -22.59 -4.82
N SER A 211 -11.57 -22.34 -3.64
CA SER A 211 -12.05 -22.92 -2.38
C SER A 211 -13.49 -22.53 -2.07
N LYS A 212 -13.91 -21.31 -2.42
CA LYS A 212 -15.32 -20.90 -2.30
C LYS A 212 -16.25 -21.64 -3.28
N LEU A 213 -15.79 -21.93 -4.49
CA LEU A 213 -16.55 -22.76 -5.45
C LEU A 213 -16.83 -24.16 -4.92
N ILE A 214 -15.93 -24.74 -4.13
CA ILE A 214 -16.10 -26.05 -3.49
C ILE A 214 -16.60 -25.97 -2.04
N ARG A 215 -17.15 -24.80 -1.63
CA ARG A 215 -17.73 -24.54 -0.31
C ARG A 215 -16.77 -24.77 0.88
N MET A 216 -15.47 -24.67 0.68
CA MET A 216 -14.52 -24.65 1.78
C MET A 216 -14.63 -23.33 2.55
N ASN A 217 -14.78 -23.40 3.87
CA ASN A 217 -14.87 -22.25 4.74
C ASN A 217 -13.47 -21.72 5.07
N ILE A 218 -12.81 -21.09 4.08
CA ILE A 218 -11.53 -20.39 4.27
C ILE A 218 -11.81 -18.92 4.55
N PRO A 219 -11.21 -18.34 5.60
CA PRO A 219 -11.38 -16.93 5.93
C PRO A 219 -11.07 -16.00 4.76
N ASP A 220 -11.87 -14.97 4.56
CA ASP A 220 -11.62 -13.96 3.53
C ASP A 220 -10.29 -13.26 3.80
N VAL A 221 -9.50 -13.11 2.73
CA VAL A 221 -8.17 -12.47 2.78
C VAL A 221 -8.32 -10.97 2.49
N ILE A 222 -9.52 -10.54 2.12
CA ILE A 222 -9.84 -9.19 1.69
C ILE A 222 -10.75 -8.56 2.73
N ASP A 223 -10.32 -7.44 3.27
CA ASP A 223 -11.09 -6.67 4.21
C ASP A 223 -11.91 -5.57 3.53
N GLY A 224 -13.18 -5.45 3.96
CA GLY A 224 -14.14 -4.60 3.29
C GLY A 224 -13.87 -3.11 3.34
N LEU A 225 -13.57 -2.56 4.51
CA LEU A 225 -13.30 -1.14 4.67
C LEU A 225 -11.85 -0.78 4.31
N GLU A 226 -10.90 -1.65 4.65
CA GLU A 226 -9.48 -1.35 4.44
C GLU A 226 -9.09 -1.34 2.96
N HIS A 227 -9.61 -2.25 2.14
CA HIS A 227 -9.21 -2.35 0.74
C HIS A 227 -10.37 -2.01 -0.19
N THR A 228 -10.53 -0.77 -0.60
CA THR A 228 -11.55 -0.34 -1.56
C THR A 228 -11.31 -0.94 -2.94
N PHE A 229 -10.04 -1.06 -3.35
CA PHE A 229 -9.61 -1.67 -4.61
C PHE A 229 -8.58 -2.76 -4.40
N ILE A 230 -8.57 -3.77 -5.27
CA ILE A 230 -7.49 -4.74 -5.37
C ILE A 230 -7.13 -4.88 -6.85
N PHE A 231 -5.94 -4.41 -7.18
CA PHE A 231 -5.49 -4.28 -8.56
C PHE A 231 -4.90 -5.59 -9.08
N PRO A 232 -5.29 -6.04 -10.31
CA PRO A 232 -4.46 -6.97 -11.04
C PRO A 232 -3.21 -6.26 -11.58
N LYS A 233 -2.11 -6.99 -11.66
CA LYS A 233 -0.81 -6.48 -12.09
C LYS A 233 -0.88 -5.67 -13.39
N LYS A 234 -1.59 -6.17 -14.40
CA LYS A 234 -1.75 -5.50 -15.70
C LYS A 234 -2.47 -4.16 -15.59
N LEU A 235 -3.51 -4.07 -14.76
CA LEU A 235 -4.28 -2.84 -14.60
C LEU A 235 -3.47 -1.75 -13.89
N LEU A 236 -2.77 -2.08 -12.80
CA LEU A 236 -1.92 -1.11 -12.10
C LEU A 236 -0.86 -0.53 -13.04
N ARG A 237 -0.23 -1.39 -13.85
CA ARG A 237 0.73 -0.98 -14.88
C ARG A 237 0.09 -0.02 -15.90
N SER A 238 -1.06 -0.40 -16.46
CA SER A 238 -1.80 0.43 -17.43
C SER A 238 -2.16 1.80 -16.87
N LEU A 239 -2.60 1.86 -15.60
CA LEU A 239 -2.92 3.13 -14.94
C LEU A 239 -1.72 4.08 -14.84
N CYS A 240 -0.54 3.57 -14.54
CA CYS A 240 0.69 4.35 -14.52
C CYS A 240 1.09 4.81 -15.93
N GLU A 241 1.06 3.92 -16.90
CA GLU A 241 1.40 4.21 -18.30
C GLU A 241 0.43 5.22 -18.93
N GLU A 242 -0.87 5.14 -18.62
CA GLU A 242 -1.89 6.11 -19.05
C GLU A 242 -1.64 7.53 -18.53
N GLN A 243 -0.95 7.67 -17.38
CA GLN A 243 -0.52 8.97 -16.84
C GLN A 243 0.86 9.41 -17.35
N GLY A 244 1.45 8.68 -18.31
CA GLY A 244 2.74 9.03 -18.91
C GLY A 244 3.97 8.54 -18.16
N LEU A 245 3.80 7.70 -17.13
CA LEU A 245 4.93 7.07 -16.44
C LEU A 245 5.50 5.90 -17.25
N VAL A 246 6.82 5.76 -17.24
CA VAL A 246 7.52 4.61 -17.83
C VAL A 246 7.75 3.57 -16.73
N VAL A 247 7.20 2.37 -16.87
CA VAL A 247 7.35 1.30 -15.88
C VAL A 247 8.66 0.57 -16.08
N ASP A 248 9.60 0.79 -15.17
CA ASP A 248 10.93 0.18 -15.19
C ASP A 248 10.94 -1.23 -14.60
N ASP A 249 10.16 -1.49 -13.54
CA ASP A 249 10.08 -2.80 -12.89
C ASP A 249 8.67 -3.07 -12.34
N HIS A 250 8.23 -4.31 -12.37
CA HIS A 250 6.96 -4.73 -11.80
C HIS A 250 7.03 -6.17 -11.33
N TYR A 251 7.24 -6.38 -10.06
CA TYR A 251 7.43 -7.70 -9.48
C TYR A 251 6.41 -8.00 -8.37
N THR A 252 6.26 -9.28 -8.07
CA THR A 252 5.47 -9.73 -6.92
C THR A 252 6.38 -9.97 -5.73
N HIS A 253 5.92 -9.63 -4.55
CA HIS A 253 6.69 -9.69 -3.32
C HIS A 253 5.87 -10.32 -2.19
N ASN A 254 6.55 -11.05 -1.33
CA ASN A 254 6.01 -11.44 -0.04
C ASN A 254 6.24 -10.31 0.97
N PHE A 255 5.32 -10.09 1.86
CA PHE A 255 5.54 -9.18 2.98
C PHE A 255 6.83 -9.58 3.68
N GLY A 256 7.85 -8.73 3.61
CA GLY A 256 9.24 -8.95 3.98
C GLY A 256 9.51 -10.14 4.89
N GLU A 257 10.18 -11.16 4.38
CA GLU A 257 10.51 -12.38 5.16
C GLU A 257 11.15 -12.04 6.51
N LYS A 258 11.95 -10.99 6.56
CA LYS A 258 12.63 -10.55 7.78
C LYS A 258 11.70 -9.83 8.76
N PHE A 259 10.72 -9.07 8.28
CA PHE A 259 9.71 -8.44 9.14
C PHE A 259 8.72 -9.47 9.69
N SER A 260 8.36 -10.48 8.89
CA SER A 260 7.52 -11.60 9.34
C SER A 260 8.17 -12.41 10.47
N ASN A 261 9.48 -12.60 10.43
CA ASN A 261 10.22 -13.35 11.45
C ASN A 261 10.26 -12.66 12.81
N LEU A 262 10.29 -11.32 12.85
CA LEU A 262 10.23 -10.53 14.08
C LEU A 262 8.88 -10.63 14.80
N ILE A 263 7.79 -10.76 14.05
CA ILE A 263 6.43 -10.87 14.61
C ILE A 263 6.08 -12.30 15.06
N HIS A 264 6.84 -13.31 14.64
CA HIS A 264 6.53 -14.73 14.91
C HIS A 264 6.60 -15.17 16.38
N TYR A 265 7.28 -14.44 17.25
CA TYR A 265 7.59 -14.96 18.59
C TYR A 265 6.38 -15.09 19.53
N LYS A 266 5.29 -14.34 19.33
CA LYS A 266 4.10 -14.37 20.22
C LYS A 266 2.73 -14.50 19.53
N MET A 267 2.67 -14.87 18.27
CA MET A 267 1.40 -14.99 17.55
C MET A 267 0.70 -16.36 17.76
N PRO A 268 -0.65 -16.38 17.86
CA PRO A 268 -1.43 -17.62 17.81
C PRO A 268 -1.13 -18.44 16.56
N LEU A 269 -1.14 -19.77 16.67
CA LEU A 269 -0.78 -20.72 15.60
C LEU A 269 -1.56 -20.46 14.30
N LYS A 270 -2.86 -20.11 14.40
CA LYS A 270 -3.72 -19.75 13.26
C LYS A 270 -3.21 -18.52 12.49
N LYS A 271 -2.73 -17.48 13.20
CA LYS A 271 -2.13 -16.29 12.58
C LYS A 271 -0.77 -16.59 11.95
N LYS A 272 0.04 -17.48 12.56
CA LYS A 272 1.30 -17.95 11.97
C LYS A 272 1.07 -18.70 10.67
N LEU A 273 0.06 -19.59 10.63
CA LEU A 273 -0.28 -20.35 9.43
C LEU A 273 -0.78 -19.45 8.31
N ASN A 274 -1.66 -18.47 8.61
CA ASN A 274 -2.13 -17.51 7.62
C ASN A 274 -0.98 -16.68 7.01
N ARG A 275 -0.01 -16.25 7.83
CA ARG A 275 1.18 -15.55 7.33
C ARG A 275 2.10 -16.44 6.50
N LEU A 276 2.31 -17.68 6.90
CA LEU A 276 3.07 -18.65 6.09
C LEU A 276 2.41 -18.81 4.71
N ILE A 277 1.09 -18.94 4.67
CA ILE A 277 0.31 -18.99 3.43
C ILE A 277 0.50 -17.71 2.60
N GLN A 278 0.39 -16.54 3.20
CA GLN A 278 0.60 -15.26 2.51
C GLN A 278 2.03 -15.14 1.94
N ASN A 279 3.03 -15.58 2.71
CA ASN A 279 4.44 -15.57 2.26
C ASN A 279 4.69 -16.52 1.09
N VAL A 280 4.07 -17.70 1.08
CA VAL A 280 4.23 -18.67 -0.02
C VAL A 280 3.58 -18.18 -1.32
N PHE A 281 2.48 -17.39 -1.23
CA PHE A 281 1.65 -17.06 -2.39
C PHE A 281 1.88 -15.66 -2.99
N GLN A 282 2.86 -14.90 -2.49
CA GLN A 282 3.23 -13.59 -3.04
C GLN A 282 2.03 -12.66 -3.28
N VAL A 283 1.35 -12.29 -2.19
CA VAL A 283 0.08 -11.55 -2.23
C VAL A 283 0.22 -10.09 -2.61
N ASN A 284 1.41 -9.53 -2.52
CA ASN A 284 1.68 -8.13 -2.82
C ASN A 284 2.43 -7.96 -4.13
N GLN A 285 2.37 -6.76 -4.71
CA GLN A 285 3.13 -6.35 -5.88
C GLN A 285 3.80 -5.01 -5.63
N TRP A 286 4.97 -4.83 -6.23
CA TRP A 286 5.65 -3.56 -6.33
C TRP A 286 5.80 -3.16 -7.79
N LEU A 287 5.42 -1.93 -8.10
CA LEU A 287 5.62 -1.30 -9.39
C LEU A 287 6.56 -0.11 -9.19
N ILE A 288 7.64 -0.08 -9.95
CA ILE A 288 8.60 1.03 -9.99
C ILE A 288 8.48 1.66 -11.36
N SER A 289 8.18 2.94 -11.39
CA SER A 289 8.04 3.71 -12.62
C SER A 289 8.82 5.01 -12.53
N ARG A 290 9.07 5.61 -13.68
CA ARG A 290 9.85 6.84 -13.83
C ARG A 290 9.07 7.87 -14.63
N LYS A 291 9.13 9.14 -14.22
CA LYS A 291 8.68 10.25 -15.03
C LYS A 291 9.66 10.48 -16.16
N PRO A 292 9.24 10.51 -17.44
CA PRO A 292 10.16 10.77 -18.54
C PRO A 292 10.81 12.16 -18.43
N VAL A 293 12.01 12.26 -19.01
CA VAL A 293 12.72 13.54 -19.20
C VAL A 293 12.39 14.00 -20.62
N PHE A 294 11.67 15.08 -20.75
CA PHE A 294 11.38 15.73 -22.04
C PHE A 294 12.16 17.03 -22.15
#